data_65a0e9fbf5d71f485cb24ff890ff346a
#
_entry.id   65a0e9fbf5d71f485cb24ff890ff346a
#
_cell.length_a   1.000
_cell.length_b   1.000
_cell.length_c   1.000
_cell.angle_alpha   90.00
_cell.angle_beta   90.00
_cell.angle_gamma   90.00
#
_symmetry.space_group_name_H-M   'P 1'
#
loop_
_entity.id
_entity.type
_entity.pdbx_description
1 polymer ?
#
loop_
_entity_poly.entity_id
_entity_poly.type
_entity_poly.pdbx_seq_one_letter_code
_entity_poly.pdbx_strand_id
1 'polypeptide(L)'
;RRVLFRSGLVADDSVDLYRINQTTIEGRCPELLQNLLEVRGIGLLDIKAIFGETAVRRKMRLKLIVHLVRRETLERDYERLPHEPLTQDILDIAVRKVVIQVVAGRNIAVLVEAAVRNTILQLRGIDTYKDFVERHRQAMQKP
;
A
#
# COMPACT_ATOMS: atom_id res chain seq x y z
N ARG A 1 -1.54 -16.02 -2.21
CA ARG A 1 -2.29 -16.46 -3.39
C ARG A 1 -3.69 -15.84 -3.47
N ARG A 2 -4.47 -15.88 -2.38
CA ARG A 2 -5.84 -15.35 -2.40
C ARG A 2 -5.92 -13.85 -2.67
N VAL A 3 -4.93 -13.10 -2.23
CA VAL A 3 -4.87 -11.66 -2.49
C VAL A 3 -4.62 -11.40 -3.97
N LEU A 4 -3.77 -12.19 -4.61
CA LEU A 4 -3.48 -12.05 -6.04
C LEU A 4 -4.71 -12.22 -6.92
N PHE A 5 -5.63 -13.10 -6.55
CA PHE A 5 -6.86 -13.31 -7.30
C PHE A 5 -7.87 -12.17 -7.19
N ARG A 6 -7.76 -11.35 -6.14
CA ARG A 6 -8.65 -10.21 -5.91
C ARG A 6 -8.00 -8.88 -6.25
N SER A 7 -6.69 -8.89 -6.45
CA SER A 7 -5.94 -7.71 -6.83
C SER A 7 -5.95 -7.53 -8.33
N GLY A 8 -6.01 -6.30 -8.78
CA GLY A 8 -5.91 -5.97 -10.19
C GLY A 8 -4.80 -4.96 -10.42
N LEU A 9 -4.14 -5.08 -11.56
CA LEU A 9 -3.15 -4.11 -12.00
C LEU A 9 -3.85 -2.88 -12.54
N VAL A 10 -3.51 -1.71 -12.02
CA VAL A 10 -3.91 -0.43 -12.61
C VAL A 10 -2.79 0.06 -13.52
N ALA A 11 -1.59 0.19 -12.98
CA ALA A 11 -0.42 0.68 -13.71
C ALA A 11 0.85 0.12 -13.07
N ASP A 12 1.94 0.09 -13.84
CA ASP A 12 3.24 -0.35 -13.37
C ASP A 12 4.08 0.86 -12.92
N ASP A 13 4.99 1.34 -13.74
CA ASP A 13 5.94 2.39 -13.35
C ASP A 13 5.31 3.77 -13.20
N SER A 14 4.29 4.07 -13.95
CA SER A 14 3.71 5.41 -14.02
C SER A 14 2.22 5.35 -13.77
N VAL A 15 1.77 6.06 -12.76
CA VAL A 15 0.36 6.19 -12.41
C VAL A 15 -0.02 7.67 -12.47
N ASP A 16 -1.04 7.99 -13.24
CA ASP A 16 -1.58 9.34 -13.26
C ASP A 16 -2.55 9.51 -12.09
N LEU A 17 -2.35 10.54 -11.30
CA LEU A 17 -3.16 10.82 -10.12
C LEU A 17 -4.06 12.02 -10.36
N TYR A 18 -5.34 11.85 -10.04
CA TYR A 18 -6.37 12.88 -10.21
C TYR A 18 -7.11 13.09 -8.91
N ARG A 19 -7.26 14.35 -8.52
CA ARG A 19 -8.15 14.68 -7.41
C ARG A 19 -9.57 14.77 -7.94
N ILE A 20 -10.46 13.88 -7.51
CA ILE A 20 -11.83 13.80 -8.01
C ILE A 20 -12.84 14.48 -7.11
N ASN A 21 -12.49 14.73 -5.84
CA ASN A 21 -13.27 15.53 -4.90
C ASN A 21 -12.37 15.99 -3.74
N GLN A 22 -12.95 16.51 -2.68
CA GLN A 22 -12.20 17.08 -1.55
C GLN A 22 -11.41 16.02 -0.75
N THR A 23 -11.75 14.76 -0.86
CA THR A 23 -11.17 13.71 -0.02
C THR A 23 -10.59 12.54 -0.81
N THR A 24 -10.73 12.53 -2.13
CA THR A 24 -10.46 11.32 -2.92
C THR A 24 -9.49 11.60 -4.06
N ILE A 25 -8.47 10.76 -4.15
CA ILE A 25 -7.53 10.69 -5.26
C ILE A 25 -7.77 9.40 -6.02
N GLU A 26 -7.79 9.49 -7.34
CA GLU A 26 -7.94 8.35 -8.23
C GLU A 26 -6.66 8.16 -9.04
N GLY A 27 -6.15 6.92 -9.05
CA GLY A 27 -5.04 6.53 -9.88
C GLY A 27 -5.51 5.88 -11.17
N ARG A 28 -4.91 6.26 -12.28
CA ARG A 28 -5.19 5.74 -13.62
C ARG A 28 -3.91 5.40 -14.34
N CYS A 29 -3.98 4.40 -15.19
CA CYS A 29 -2.86 4.08 -16.07
C CYS A 29 -2.81 5.05 -17.25
N PRO A 30 -1.62 5.56 -17.61
CA PRO A 30 -1.46 6.24 -18.89
C PRO A 30 -1.92 5.33 -20.03
N GLU A 31 -2.64 5.88 -20.99
CA GLU A 31 -3.28 5.10 -22.06
C GLU A 31 -2.32 4.18 -22.79
N LEU A 32 -1.12 4.68 -23.09
CA LEU A 32 -0.10 3.90 -23.80
C LEU A 32 0.39 2.68 -23.04
N LEU A 33 0.30 2.69 -21.69
CA LEU A 33 0.85 1.65 -20.82
C LEU A 33 -0.21 0.70 -20.24
N GLN A 34 -1.44 0.80 -20.69
CA GLN A 34 -2.53 -0.01 -20.15
C GLN A 34 -2.25 -1.51 -20.29
N ASN A 35 -2.55 -2.25 -19.23
CA ASN A 35 -2.42 -3.69 -19.11
C ASN A 35 -0.97 -4.21 -19.09
N LEU A 36 0.01 -3.34 -19.18
CA LEU A 36 1.41 -3.74 -19.31
C LEU A 36 2.13 -3.76 -17.97
N LEU A 37 2.91 -4.80 -17.76
CA LEU A 37 3.78 -4.98 -16.59
C LEU A 37 5.16 -5.42 -17.08
N GLU A 38 6.18 -4.69 -16.70
CA GLU A 38 7.56 -5.10 -16.98
C GLU A 38 8.08 -5.98 -15.86
N VAL A 39 8.52 -7.19 -16.22
CA VAL A 39 9.11 -8.14 -15.26
C VAL A 39 10.57 -8.35 -15.67
N ARG A 40 11.47 -8.00 -14.78
CA ARG A 40 12.90 -8.14 -15.01
C ARG A 40 13.26 -9.60 -15.30
N GLY A 41 13.97 -9.82 -16.41
CA GLY A 41 14.34 -11.15 -16.88
C GLY A 41 13.32 -11.83 -17.80
N ILE A 42 12.06 -11.34 -17.82
CA ILE A 42 11.02 -11.88 -18.71
C ILE A 42 10.66 -10.87 -19.80
N GLY A 43 10.55 -9.59 -19.43
CA GLY A 43 10.21 -8.53 -20.36
C GLY A 43 8.85 -7.90 -20.08
N LEU A 44 8.28 -7.33 -21.11
CA LEU A 44 7.00 -6.63 -21.04
C LEU A 44 5.86 -7.62 -21.25
N LEU A 45 4.98 -7.71 -20.24
CA LEU A 45 3.87 -8.64 -20.22
C LEU A 45 2.54 -7.90 -20.38
N ASP A 46 1.64 -8.45 -21.19
CA ASP A 46 0.25 -8.01 -21.25
C ASP A 46 -0.57 -8.81 -20.23
N ILE A 47 -0.83 -8.21 -19.09
CA ILE A 47 -1.49 -8.90 -17.98
C ILE A 47 -2.93 -9.28 -18.30
N LYS A 48 -3.62 -8.44 -19.05
CA LYS A 48 -4.99 -8.76 -19.49
C LYS A 48 -5.01 -9.98 -20.40
N ALA A 49 -4.07 -10.06 -21.34
CA ALA A 49 -3.97 -11.19 -22.27
C ALA A 49 -3.60 -12.50 -21.54
N ILE A 50 -2.72 -12.41 -20.55
CA ILE A 50 -2.24 -13.61 -19.82
C ILE A 50 -3.26 -14.10 -18.79
N PHE A 51 -3.85 -13.19 -18.01
CA PHE A 51 -4.65 -13.54 -16.83
C PHE A 51 -6.15 -13.18 -16.96
N GLY A 52 -6.55 -12.49 -18.03
CA GLY A 52 -7.93 -12.11 -18.26
C GLY A 52 -8.30 -10.72 -17.75
N GLU A 53 -9.52 -10.31 -18.04
CA GLU A 53 -10.00 -8.96 -17.75
C GLU A 53 -10.08 -8.64 -16.25
N THR A 54 -10.29 -9.66 -15.42
CA THR A 54 -10.38 -9.47 -13.97
C THR A 54 -9.05 -9.15 -13.31
N ALA A 55 -7.93 -9.35 -14.01
CA ALA A 55 -6.59 -9.08 -13.50
C ALA A 55 -6.17 -7.61 -13.65
N VAL A 56 -6.94 -6.80 -14.36
CA VAL A 56 -6.61 -5.40 -14.61
C VAL A 56 -7.77 -4.48 -14.20
N ARG A 57 -7.42 -3.24 -13.86
CA ARG A 57 -8.38 -2.18 -13.54
C ARG A 57 -7.96 -0.91 -14.25
N ARG A 58 -8.92 -0.15 -14.77
CA ARG A 58 -8.62 1.12 -15.43
C ARG A 58 -8.27 2.21 -14.45
N LYS A 59 -8.89 2.20 -13.27
CA LYS A 59 -8.73 3.21 -12.25
C LYS A 59 -9.07 2.65 -10.89
N MET A 60 -8.44 3.20 -9.87
CA MET A 60 -8.72 2.86 -8.48
C MET A 60 -8.49 4.08 -7.59
N ARG A 61 -9.20 4.14 -6.49
CA ARG A 61 -8.96 5.16 -5.48
C ARG A 61 -7.66 4.88 -4.76
N LEU A 62 -6.86 5.91 -4.57
CA LEU A 62 -5.61 5.80 -3.82
C LEU A 62 -5.92 5.88 -2.32
N LYS A 63 -5.62 4.82 -1.59
CA LYS A 63 -5.88 4.74 -0.15
C LYS A 63 -4.63 4.49 0.68
N LEU A 64 -3.57 3.99 0.07
CA LEU A 64 -2.33 3.67 0.77
C LEU A 64 -1.15 3.83 -0.15
N ILE A 65 -0.11 4.48 0.35
CA ILE A 65 1.21 4.52 -0.27
C ILE A 65 2.11 3.58 0.51
N VAL A 66 2.71 2.62 -0.17
CA VAL A 66 3.73 1.76 0.41
C VAL A 66 5.07 2.22 -0.12
N HIS A 67 5.89 2.79 0.75
CA HIS A 67 7.20 3.31 0.40
C HIS A 67 8.27 2.31 0.80
N LEU A 68 8.95 1.78 -0.20
CA LEU A 68 10.05 0.85 0.01
C LEU A 68 11.35 1.64 0.11
N VAL A 69 12.07 1.48 1.22
CA VAL A 69 13.30 2.25 1.48
C VAL A 69 14.46 1.33 1.79
N ARG A 70 15.66 1.81 1.50
CA ARG A 70 16.89 1.15 1.95
C ARG A 70 17.11 1.44 3.44
N ARG A 71 17.86 0.58 4.09
CA ARG A 71 18.14 0.67 5.52
C ARG A 71 18.67 2.04 5.94
N GLU A 72 19.61 2.59 5.20
CA GLU A 72 20.24 3.86 5.52
C GLU A 72 19.25 5.03 5.54
N THR A 73 18.30 5.00 4.62
CA THR A 73 17.25 6.02 4.54
C THR A 73 16.29 5.92 5.71
N LEU A 74 15.94 4.70 6.11
CA LEU A 74 15.00 4.47 7.21
C LEU A 74 15.49 5.05 8.54
N GLU A 75 16.78 4.88 8.84
CA GLU A 75 17.37 5.36 10.09
C GLU A 75 17.36 6.89 10.22
N ARG A 76 17.34 7.61 9.11
CA ARG A 76 17.37 9.07 9.11
C ARG A 76 16.00 9.70 9.28
N ASP A 77 15.00 9.19 8.53
CA ASP A 77 13.79 9.95 8.26
C ASP A 77 12.53 9.37 8.91
N TYR A 78 12.60 8.16 9.45
CA TYR A 78 11.39 7.43 9.81
C TYR A 78 11.40 6.86 11.23
N GLU A 79 12.10 7.52 12.16
CA GLU A 79 12.02 7.22 13.58
C GLU A 79 10.67 7.69 14.12
N ARG A 80 9.66 6.87 13.98
CA ARG A 80 8.33 7.17 14.49
C ARG A 80 7.81 6.07 15.38
N LEU A 81 6.98 6.47 16.34
CA LEU A 81 6.27 5.52 17.16
C LEU A 81 5.28 4.73 16.31
N PRO A 82 5.12 3.41 16.53
CA PRO A 82 4.28 2.57 15.68
C PRO A 82 2.80 2.97 15.60
N HIS A 83 2.32 3.73 16.58
CA HIS A 83 0.94 4.17 16.63
C HIS A 83 0.69 5.50 15.91
N GLU A 84 1.73 6.19 15.47
CA GLU A 84 1.59 7.44 14.73
C GLU A 84 1.42 7.13 13.23
N PRO A 85 0.25 7.45 12.65
CA PRO A 85 0.08 7.23 11.24
C PRO A 85 0.94 8.18 10.42
N LEU A 86 1.62 7.63 9.42
CA LEU A 86 2.30 8.40 8.41
C LEU A 86 1.32 8.78 7.31
N THR A 87 1.47 9.99 6.80
CA THR A 87 0.73 10.44 5.62
C THR A 87 1.66 11.13 4.66
N GLN A 88 1.24 11.22 3.41
CA GLN A 88 1.89 12.00 2.38
C GLN A 88 0.83 12.82 1.66
N ASP A 89 1.10 14.10 1.48
CA ASP A 89 0.18 14.97 0.74
C ASP A 89 0.29 14.72 -0.76
N ILE A 90 -0.83 14.41 -1.36
CA ILE A 90 -0.98 14.24 -2.80
C ILE A 90 -2.12 15.17 -3.23
N LEU A 91 -1.81 16.14 -4.08
CA LEU A 91 -2.82 17.11 -4.56
C LEU A 91 -3.65 17.69 -3.41
N ASP A 92 -2.96 18.05 -2.31
CA ASP A 92 -3.55 18.63 -1.09
C ASP A 92 -4.47 17.67 -0.30
N ILE A 93 -4.33 16.38 -0.51
CA ILE A 93 -5.02 15.36 0.28
C ILE A 93 -3.98 14.50 1.01
N ALA A 94 -4.16 14.33 2.32
CA ALA A 94 -3.30 13.47 3.12
C ALA A 94 -3.64 12.00 2.86
N VAL A 95 -2.72 11.27 2.27
CA VAL A 95 -2.86 9.84 1.96
C VAL A 95 -2.03 9.03 2.94
N ARG A 96 -2.61 7.95 3.47
CA ARG A 96 -1.89 7.06 4.38
C ARG A 96 -0.64 6.49 3.72
N LYS A 97 0.42 6.40 4.51
CA LYS A 97 1.72 5.92 4.03
C LYS A 97 2.29 4.91 5.02
N VAL A 98 2.82 3.84 4.49
CA VAL A 98 3.58 2.83 5.24
C VAL A 98 4.98 2.77 4.64
N VAL A 99 5.99 2.76 5.49
CA VAL A 99 7.38 2.64 5.08
C VAL A 99 7.87 1.24 5.41
N ILE A 100 8.37 0.53 4.41
CA ILE A 100 8.89 -0.82 4.56
C ILE A 100 10.36 -0.82 4.16
N GLN A 101 11.21 -1.31 5.07
CA GLN A 101 12.63 -1.45 4.80
C GLN A 101 12.89 -2.67 3.92
N VAL A 102 13.58 -2.44 2.81
CA VAL A 102 14.01 -3.50 1.91
C VAL A 102 15.34 -4.06 2.40
N VAL A 103 15.34 -5.31 2.83
CA VAL A 103 16.52 -6.02 3.35
C VAL A 103 16.61 -7.39 2.69
N ALA A 104 17.83 -7.81 2.38
CA ALA A 104 18.07 -9.15 1.86
C ALA A 104 17.50 -10.21 2.82
N GLY A 105 16.84 -11.22 2.28
CA GLY A 105 16.23 -12.30 3.07
C GLY A 105 14.80 -12.02 3.55
N ARG A 106 14.29 -10.80 3.44
CA ARG A 106 12.89 -10.50 3.76
C ARG A 106 11.99 -10.69 2.54
N ASN A 107 10.84 -11.26 2.76
CA ASN A 107 9.84 -11.38 1.70
C ASN A 107 9.00 -10.10 1.65
N ILE A 108 9.36 -9.20 0.74
CA ILE A 108 8.69 -7.90 0.59
C ILE A 108 7.22 -8.06 0.22
N ALA A 109 6.88 -9.03 -0.61
CA ALA A 109 5.49 -9.25 -1.01
C ALA A 109 4.59 -9.57 0.18
N VAL A 110 5.06 -10.38 1.12
CA VAL A 110 4.33 -10.69 2.35
C VAL A 110 4.17 -9.47 3.23
N LEU A 111 5.22 -8.66 3.36
CA LEU A 111 5.18 -7.43 4.15
C LEU A 111 4.20 -6.41 3.56
N VAL A 112 4.19 -6.25 2.24
CA VAL A 112 3.24 -5.36 1.55
C VAL A 112 1.81 -5.87 1.75
N GLU A 113 1.58 -7.16 1.61
CA GLU A 113 0.26 -7.76 1.85
C GLU A 113 -0.22 -7.50 3.29
N ALA A 114 0.65 -7.70 4.27
CA ALA A 114 0.32 -7.44 5.67
C ALA A 114 -0.03 -5.97 5.89
N ALA A 115 0.74 -5.05 5.31
CA ALA A 115 0.49 -3.62 5.41
C ALA A 115 -0.87 -3.24 4.80
N VAL A 116 -1.20 -3.78 3.64
CA VAL A 116 -2.48 -3.53 2.96
C VAL A 116 -3.64 -4.05 3.80
N ARG A 117 -3.56 -5.27 4.29
CA ARG A 117 -4.62 -5.88 5.10
C ARG A 117 -4.83 -5.13 6.42
N ASN A 118 -3.73 -4.73 7.06
CA ASN A 118 -3.81 -3.93 8.29
C ASN A 118 -4.46 -2.57 8.04
N THR A 119 -4.14 -1.93 6.93
CA THR A 119 -4.77 -0.66 6.53
C THR A 119 -6.27 -0.84 6.33
N ILE A 120 -6.70 -1.92 5.70
CA ILE A 120 -8.13 -2.22 5.52
C ILE A 120 -8.82 -2.35 6.88
N LEU A 121 -8.21 -3.01 7.85
CA LEU A 121 -8.76 -3.09 9.21
C LEU A 121 -8.89 -1.72 9.86
N GLN A 122 -7.85 -0.88 9.75
CA GLN A 122 -7.88 0.48 10.29
C GLN A 122 -8.99 1.33 9.66
N LEU A 123 -9.21 1.19 8.36
CA LEU A 123 -10.30 1.88 7.67
C LEU A 123 -11.69 1.42 8.13
N ARG A 124 -11.78 0.23 8.70
CA ARG A 124 -13.00 -0.30 9.32
C ARG A 124 -13.13 0.05 10.81
N GLY A 125 -12.20 0.85 11.34
CA GLY A 125 -12.19 1.27 12.73
C GLY A 125 -11.47 0.33 13.69
N ILE A 126 -10.77 -0.68 13.19
CA ILE A 126 -10.00 -1.62 14.02
C ILE A 126 -8.55 -1.18 14.06
N ASP A 127 -8.10 -0.72 15.23
CA ASP A 127 -6.72 -0.31 15.44
C ASP A 127 -6.08 -1.25 16.47
N THR A 128 -5.31 -2.21 15.98
CA THR A 128 -4.71 -3.25 16.83
C THR A 128 -3.76 -2.69 17.86
N TYR A 129 -3.00 -1.65 17.54
CA TYR A 129 -2.08 -1.03 18.51
C TYR A 129 -2.85 -0.38 19.67
N LYS A 130 -3.89 0.39 19.37
CA LYS A 130 -4.73 1.00 20.41
C LYS A 130 -5.41 -0.05 21.27
N ASP A 131 -5.91 -1.11 20.65
CA ASP A 131 -6.54 -2.22 21.38
C ASP A 131 -5.54 -2.92 22.30
N PHE A 132 -4.30 -3.10 21.85
CA PHE A 132 -3.23 -3.66 22.67
C PHE A 132 -2.90 -2.77 23.85
N VAL A 133 -2.74 -1.46 23.63
CA VAL A 133 -2.44 -0.50 24.70
C VAL A 133 -3.54 -0.51 25.76
N GLU A 134 -4.81 -0.53 25.33
CA GLU A 134 -5.93 -0.58 26.25
C GLU A 134 -5.97 -1.88 27.06
N ARG A 135 -5.74 -3.03 26.40
CA ARG A 135 -5.62 -4.32 27.10
C ARG A 135 -4.52 -4.33 28.14
N HIS A 136 -3.36 -3.77 27.79
CA HIS A 136 -2.22 -3.67 28.70
C HIS A 136 -2.55 -2.77 29.90
N ARG A 137 -3.17 -1.62 29.67
CA ARG A 137 -3.61 -0.73 30.73
C ARG A 137 -4.58 -1.42 31.68
N GLN A 138 -5.56 -2.13 31.16
CA GLN A 138 -6.52 -2.87 31.96
C GLN A 138 -5.86 -3.98 32.77
N ALA A 139 -4.92 -4.70 32.18
CA ALA A 139 -4.18 -5.75 32.89
C ALA A 139 -3.37 -5.22 34.05
N MET A 140 -2.78 -4.02 33.93
CA MET A 140 -2.02 -3.38 34.99
C MET A 140 -2.90 -2.88 36.14
N GLN A 141 -4.18 -2.66 35.94
CA GLN A 141 -5.12 -2.21 36.98
C GLN A 141 -5.71 -3.35 37.79
N LYS A 142 -5.57 -4.59 37.33
CA LYS A 142 -6.06 -5.76 38.08
C LYS A 142 -5.12 -6.09 39.22
N PRO A 143 -5.66 -6.34 40.45
CA PRO A 143 -4.82 -6.73 41.59
C PRO A 143 -4.17 -8.09 41.38
#